data_60f02f32d2f164ed48f6b96b22857904
#
_entry.id   60f02f32d2f164ed48f6b96b22857904
#
_cell.length_a   1.000
_cell.length_b   1.000
_cell.length_c   1.000
_cell.angle_alpha   90.00
_cell.angle_beta   90.00
_cell.angle_gamma   90.00
#
_symmetry.space_group_name_H-M   'P 1'
#
loop_
_entity.id
_entity.type
_entity.pdbx_description
1 polymer ?
#
loop_
_entity_poly.entity_id
_entity_poly.type
_entity_poly.pdbx_seq_one_letter_code
_entity_poly.pdbx_strand_id
1 'polypeptide(L)'
;MTGLSRVFGEGLLGKALQLLRDIVPSANRIAYLYNPQGEVEPRVAEAQQAMVALGLTGIGVEVRETRHVDDAFARMRRERVDALLVITDPLTLRSRDAIVKAAAANRMPTVYEFAEFARAGGLIAYSANVTALFERAAIYVDKILKGANPADLPVEQPTTFELVINQKTAKALGIAIPQSLLLRADEVIT
;
A
#
# COMPACT_ATOMS: atom_id res chain seq x y z
N MET A 1 -13.71 -14.72 21.23
CA MET A 1 -12.48 -14.37 20.45
C MET A 1 -12.26 -12.88 20.60
N THR A 2 -11.04 -12.44 20.91
CA THR A 2 -10.68 -11.02 21.04
C THR A 2 -9.38 -10.75 20.29
N GLY A 3 -9.07 -9.50 20.03
CA GLY A 3 -7.81 -9.08 19.42
C GLY A 3 -7.94 -7.89 18.51
N LEU A 4 -6.89 -7.63 17.74
CA LEU A 4 -6.86 -6.60 16.71
C LEU A 4 -6.90 -7.24 15.34
N SER A 5 -7.84 -6.83 14.51
CA SER A 5 -7.92 -7.28 13.14
C SER A 5 -6.84 -6.57 12.31
N ARG A 6 -6.08 -7.35 11.52
CA ARG A 6 -5.23 -6.81 10.45
C ARG A 6 -5.97 -6.69 9.12
N VAL A 7 -7.24 -7.07 9.09
CA VAL A 7 -8.09 -6.79 7.94
C VAL A 7 -8.28 -5.28 7.92
N PHE A 8 -7.52 -4.63 7.08
CA PHE A 8 -7.63 -3.20 6.83
C PHE A 8 -9.05 -2.95 6.35
N GLY A 9 -9.74 -1.96 6.94
CA GLY A 9 -11.13 -1.67 6.61
C GLY A 9 -11.36 -1.54 5.11
N GLU A 10 -12.53 -1.92 4.66
CA GLU A 10 -12.94 -1.73 3.27
C GLU A 10 -12.66 -0.29 2.82
N GLY A 11 -12.11 -0.14 1.61
CA GLY A 11 -11.81 1.17 1.02
C GLY A 11 -10.36 1.67 1.17
N LEU A 12 -9.46 0.94 1.84
CA LEU A 12 -8.05 1.36 1.97
C LEU A 12 -7.39 1.46 0.59
N LEU A 13 -7.55 0.44 -0.25
CA LEU A 13 -6.97 0.43 -1.60
C LEU A 13 -7.63 1.47 -2.50
N GLY A 14 -8.93 1.70 -2.34
CA GLY A 14 -9.64 2.79 -3.01
C GLY A 14 -9.04 4.15 -2.66
N LYS A 15 -8.74 4.38 -1.38
CA LYS A 15 -8.09 5.62 -0.94
C LYS A 15 -6.66 5.75 -1.46
N ALA A 16 -5.88 4.68 -1.44
CA ALA A 16 -4.54 4.66 -2.01
C ALA A 16 -4.54 5.01 -3.52
N LEU A 17 -5.49 4.45 -4.28
CA LEU A 17 -5.68 4.75 -5.70
C LEU A 17 -6.11 6.21 -5.95
N GLN A 18 -6.99 6.76 -5.10
CA GLN A 18 -7.34 8.19 -5.17
C GLN A 18 -6.12 9.08 -4.96
N LEU A 19 -5.30 8.80 -3.93
CA LEU A 19 -4.07 9.53 -3.66
C LEU A 19 -3.09 9.44 -4.84
N LEU A 20 -2.94 8.25 -5.43
CA LEU A 20 -2.11 8.07 -6.62
C LEU A 20 -2.61 8.92 -7.80
N ARG A 21 -3.93 8.98 -8.01
CA ARG A 21 -4.55 9.80 -9.06
C ARG A 21 -4.42 11.30 -8.79
N ASP A 22 -4.50 11.72 -7.54
CA ASP A 22 -4.25 13.13 -7.16
C ASP A 22 -2.81 13.56 -7.50
N ILE A 23 -1.85 12.63 -7.42
CA ILE A 23 -0.43 12.86 -7.74
C ILE A 23 -0.15 12.74 -9.25
N VAL A 24 -0.82 11.80 -9.93
CA VAL A 24 -0.66 11.54 -11.36
C VAL A 24 -2.04 11.53 -12.04
N PRO A 25 -2.64 12.71 -12.28
CA PRO A 25 -4.01 12.80 -12.80
C PRO A 25 -4.21 12.20 -14.20
N SER A 26 -3.12 12.10 -14.98
CA SER A 26 -3.13 11.49 -16.32
C SER A 26 -3.11 9.95 -16.29
N ALA A 27 -2.84 9.33 -15.14
CA ALA A 27 -2.77 7.88 -15.04
C ALA A 27 -4.17 7.27 -15.19
N ASN A 28 -4.30 6.35 -16.14
CA ASN A 28 -5.55 5.66 -16.44
C ASN A 28 -5.38 4.13 -16.41
N ARG A 29 -4.21 3.62 -16.79
CA ARG A 29 -3.88 2.19 -16.80
C ARG A 29 -3.03 1.87 -15.59
N ILE A 30 -3.65 1.30 -14.57
CA ILE A 30 -2.99 1.01 -13.28
C ILE A 30 -2.74 -0.49 -13.17
N ALA A 31 -1.47 -0.87 -12.99
CA ALA A 31 -1.18 -2.23 -12.58
C ALA A 31 -1.42 -2.42 -11.08
N TYR A 32 -1.84 -3.61 -10.69
CA TYR A 32 -1.75 -4.06 -9.30
C TYR A 32 -0.86 -5.31 -9.25
N LEU A 33 0.25 -5.17 -8.50
CA LEU A 33 1.24 -6.23 -8.31
C LEU A 33 0.88 -7.02 -7.07
N TYR A 34 0.80 -8.33 -7.21
CA TYR A 34 0.39 -9.22 -6.13
C TYR A 34 1.04 -10.60 -6.22
N ASN A 35 1.07 -11.33 -5.11
CA ASN A 35 1.46 -12.73 -5.05
C ASN A 35 0.22 -13.62 -5.09
N PRO A 36 0.01 -14.41 -6.15
CA PRO A 36 -1.18 -15.28 -6.25
C PRO A 36 -1.15 -16.49 -5.31
N GLN A 37 -0.03 -16.74 -4.61
CA GLN A 37 0.11 -17.79 -3.61
C GLN A 37 -0.16 -17.27 -2.19
N GLY A 38 -0.34 -15.95 -2.02
CA GLY A 38 -0.71 -15.32 -0.76
C GLY A 38 -2.23 -15.29 -0.58
N GLU A 39 -2.67 -15.09 0.64
CA GLU A 39 -4.10 -14.87 0.96
C GLU A 39 -4.51 -13.43 0.60
N VAL A 40 -4.44 -13.08 -0.69
CA VAL A 40 -4.65 -11.71 -1.18
C VAL A 40 -5.90 -11.54 -2.04
N GLU A 41 -6.66 -12.61 -2.30
CA GLU A 41 -7.85 -12.59 -3.17
C GLU A 41 -8.86 -11.49 -2.78
N PRO A 42 -9.23 -11.30 -1.50
CA PRO A 42 -10.18 -10.24 -1.12
C PRO A 42 -9.63 -8.85 -1.45
N ARG A 43 -8.32 -8.66 -1.34
CA ARG A 43 -7.64 -7.38 -1.60
C ARG A 43 -7.48 -7.12 -3.09
N VAL A 44 -7.24 -8.17 -3.88
CA VAL A 44 -7.26 -8.09 -5.35
C VAL A 44 -8.66 -7.68 -5.81
N ALA A 45 -9.71 -8.29 -5.26
CA ALA A 45 -11.09 -7.93 -5.58
C ALA A 45 -11.41 -6.47 -5.18
N GLU A 46 -10.98 -6.01 -3.99
CA GLU A 46 -11.11 -4.63 -3.55
C GLU A 46 -10.42 -3.66 -4.51
N ALA A 47 -9.16 -3.95 -4.90
CA ALA A 47 -8.42 -3.12 -5.84
C ALA A 47 -9.14 -3.02 -7.19
N GLN A 48 -9.64 -4.13 -7.72
CA GLN A 48 -10.38 -4.17 -8.98
C GLN A 48 -11.68 -3.35 -8.90
N GLN A 49 -12.47 -3.51 -7.83
CA GLN A 49 -13.70 -2.75 -7.61
C GLN A 49 -13.41 -1.25 -7.49
N ALA A 50 -12.36 -0.89 -6.75
CA ALA A 50 -11.96 0.51 -6.60
C ALA A 50 -11.51 1.12 -7.92
N MET A 51 -10.76 0.38 -8.75
CA MET A 51 -10.35 0.84 -10.08
C MET A 51 -11.56 1.08 -10.98
N VAL A 52 -12.53 0.16 -11.00
CA VAL A 52 -13.79 0.33 -11.75
C VAL A 52 -14.54 1.58 -11.27
N ALA A 53 -14.71 1.75 -9.96
CA ALA A 53 -15.39 2.91 -9.39
C ALA A 53 -14.71 4.24 -9.72
N LEU A 54 -13.38 4.23 -9.90
CA LEU A 54 -12.58 5.40 -10.29
C LEU A 54 -12.47 5.58 -11.81
N GLY A 55 -13.06 4.71 -12.62
CA GLY A 55 -12.95 4.74 -14.08
C GLY A 55 -11.54 4.39 -14.60
N LEU A 56 -10.77 3.61 -13.84
CA LEU A 56 -9.41 3.20 -14.18
C LEU A 56 -9.40 1.81 -14.83
N THR A 57 -8.44 1.59 -15.71
CA THR A 57 -8.17 0.26 -16.29
C THR A 57 -7.19 -0.50 -15.39
N GLY A 58 -7.65 -1.56 -14.73
CA GLY A 58 -6.83 -2.40 -13.86
C GLY A 58 -6.11 -3.52 -14.62
N ILE A 59 -4.82 -3.73 -14.35
CA ILE A 59 -3.98 -4.77 -14.95
C ILE A 59 -3.33 -5.60 -13.83
N GLY A 60 -3.75 -6.85 -13.68
CA GLY A 60 -3.16 -7.76 -12.70
C GLY A 60 -1.77 -8.23 -13.11
N VAL A 61 -0.78 -8.07 -12.26
CA VAL A 61 0.60 -8.51 -12.50
C VAL A 61 1.06 -9.39 -11.32
N GLU A 62 1.26 -10.66 -11.61
CA GLU A 62 1.67 -11.65 -10.62
C GLU A 62 3.17 -11.63 -10.39
N VAL A 63 3.57 -11.76 -9.12
CA VAL A 63 4.95 -12.05 -8.70
C VAL A 63 4.92 -13.19 -7.69
N ARG A 64 5.59 -14.28 -8.01
CA ARG A 64 5.63 -15.49 -7.16
C ARG A 64 6.95 -15.66 -6.42
N GLU A 65 8.00 -14.96 -6.85
CA GLU A 65 9.32 -14.93 -6.27
C GLU A 65 9.98 -13.57 -6.58
N THR A 66 10.91 -13.14 -5.73
CA THR A 66 11.64 -11.85 -5.91
C THR A 66 12.31 -11.74 -7.28
N ARG A 67 12.83 -12.83 -7.84
CA ARG A 67 13.47 -12.86 -9.17
C ARG A 67 12.51 -12.51 -10.33
N HIS A 68 11.19 -12.61 -10.12
CA HIS A 68 10.19 -12.28 -11.15
C HIS A 68 9.82 -10.79 -11.19
N VAL A 69 10.39 -9.97 -10.30
CA VAL A 69 10.09 -8.53 -10.25
C VAL A 69 10.44 -7.83 -11.56
N ASP A 70 11.64 -8.09 -12.11
CA ASP A 70 12.08 -7.44 -13.35
C ASP A 70 11.20 -7.83 -14.55
N ASP A 71 10.77 -9.09 -14.64
CA ASP A 71 9.84 -9.57 -15.67
C ASP A 71 8.47 -8.93 -15.54
N ALA A 72 7.98 -8.75 -14.30
CA ALA A 72 6.74 -8.06 -14.01
C ALA A 72 6.77 -6.61 -14.52
N PHE A 73 7.85 -5.87 -14.25
CA PHE A 73 8.02 -4.50 -14.76
C PHE A 73 8.21 -4.46 -16.28
N ALA A 74 8.89 -5.45 -16.88
CA ALA A 74 8.97 -5.57 -18.33
C ALA A 74 7.58 -5.78 -18.96
N ARG A 75 6.70 -6.58 -18.33
CA ARG A 75 5.30 -6.76 -18.73
C ARG A 75 4.54 -5.44 -18.62
N MET A 76 4.62 -4.72 -17.48
CA MET A 76 3.96 -3.44 -17.30
C MET A 76 4.32 -2.42 -18.40
N ARG A 77 5.61 -2.36 -18.80
CA ARG A 77 6.03 -1.51 -19.92
C ARG A 77 5.37 -1.89 -21.24
N ARG A 78 5.34 -3.20 -21.58
CA ARG A 78 4.68 -3.68 -22.82
C ARG A 78 3.20 -3.34 -22.83
N GLU A 79 2.55 -3.40 -21.68
CA GLU A 79 1.13 -3.10 -21.51
C GLU A 79 0.85 -1.59 -21.31
N ARG A 80 1.90 -0.75 -21.38
CA ARG A 80 1.81 0.72 -21.23
C ARG A 80 1.07 1.12 -19.96
N VAL A 81 1.51 0.56 -18.83
CA VAL A 81 1.01 0.90 -17.51
C VAL A 81 1.50 2.28 -17.11
N ASP A 82 0.61 3.13 -16.61
CA ASP A 82 0.91 4.51 -16.20
C ASP A 82 1.38 4.60 -14.75
N ALA A 83 0.85 3.73 -13.87
CA ALA A 83 1.20 3.70 -12.45
C ALA A 83 0.92 2.32 -11.83
N LEU A 84 1.43 2.11 -10.63
CA LEU A 84 1.41 0.81 -9.95
C LEU A 84 0.82 0.93 -8.53
N LEU A 85 -0.04 -0.02 -8.18
CA LEU A 85 -0.43 -0.34 -6.81
C LEU A 85 0.27 -1.65 -6.41
N VAL A 86 0.95 -1.67 -5.27
CA VAL A 86 1.53 -2.92 -4.72
C VAL A 86 0.63 -3.44 -3.60
N ILE A 87 0.00 -4.59 -3.84
CA ILE A 87 -0.76 -5.32 -2.82
C ILE A 87 0.26 -6.08 -1.97
N THR A 88 0.27 -5.78 -0.67
CA THR A 88 1.32 -6.25 0.21
C THR A 88 0.97 -7.59 0.85
N ASP A 89 1.90 -8.52 0.75
CA ASP A 89 1.94 -9.81 1.45
C ASP A 89 3.38 -10.08 1.94
N PRO A 90 3.65 -11.20 2.62
CA PRO A 90 5.02 -11.53 3.06
C PRO A 90 6.05 -11.60 1.93
N LEU A 91 5.68 -11.98 0.71
CA LEU A 91 6.61 -12.03 -0.42
C LEU A 91 6.95 -10.63 -0.92
N THR A 92 5.93 -9.82 -1.22
CA THR A 92 6.12 -8.44 -1.72
C THR A 92 6.85 -7.59 -0.70
N LEU A 93 6.60 -7.79 0.61
CA LEU A 93 7.33 -7.10 1.68
C LEU A 93 8.81 -7.50 1.71
N ARG A 94 9.14 -8.79 1.59
CA ARG A 94 10.54 -9.24 1.49
C ARG A 94 11.22 -8.75 0.21
N SER A 95 10.45 -8.60 -0.87
CA SER A 95 10.92 -8.12 -2.18
C SER A 95 10.90 -6.59 -2.29
N ARG A 96 10.62 -5.88 -1.20
CA ARG A 96 10.45 -4.42 -1.16
C ARG A 96 11.55 -3.67 -1.92
N ASP A 97 12.80 -3.95 -1.60
CA ASP A 97 13.94 -3.22 -2.18
C ASP A 97 14.05 -3.47 -3.69
N ALA A 98 13.79 -4.70 -4.14
CA ALA A 98 13.74 -5.04 -5.56
C ALA A 98 12.59 -4.31 -6.28
N ILE A 99 11.39 -4.29 -5.68
CA ILE A 99 10.22 -3.62 -6.24
C ILE A 99 10.44 -2.10 -6.33
N VAL A 100 10.95 -1.47 -5.26
CA VAL A 100 11.23 -0.03 -5.22
C VAL A 100 12.31 0.34 -6.26
N LYS A 101 13.38 -0.44 -6.34
CA LYS A 101 14.43 -0.25 -7.35
C LYS A 101 13.90 -0.38 -8.77
N ALA A 102 13.08 -1.40 -9.03
CA ALA A 102 12.47 -1.60 -10.34
C ALA A 102 11.48 -0.48 -10.70
N ALA A 103 10.68 0.01 -9.75
CA ALA A 103 9.79 1.15 -9.93
C ALA A 103 10.58 2.41 -10.31
N ALA A 104 11.66 2.71 -9.59
CA ALA A 104 12.54 3.84 -9.89
C ALA A 104 13.19 3.72 -11.28
N ALA A 105 13.76 2.56 -11.62
CA ALA A 105 14.41 2.30 -12.91
C ALA A 105 13.43 2.44 -14.10
N ASN A 106 12.15 2.11 -13.89
CA ASN A 106 11.12 2.22 -14.90
C ASN A 106 10.35 3.54 -14.86
N ARG A 107 10.74 4.49 -13.97
CA ARG A 107 10.03 5.76 -13.73
C ARG A 107 8.54 5.55 -13.46
N MET A 108 8.19 4.49 -12.75
CA MET A 108 6.82 4.06 -12.49
C MET A 108 6.28 4.69 -11.19
N PRO A 109 5.34 5.63 -11.26
CA PRO A 109 4.66 6.13 -10.06
C PRO A 109 3.97 4.98 -9.34
N THR A 110 4.25 4.81 -8.05
CA THR A 110 3.77 3.64 -7.32
C THR A 110 3.22 4.04 -5.96
N VAL A 111 2.04 3.51 -5.62
CA VAL A 111 1.47 3.57 -4.28
C VAL A 111 1.63 2.22 -3.58
N TYR A 112 1.95 2.29 -2.31
CA TYR A 112 2.21 1.13 -1.45
C TYR A 112 1.28 1.14 -0.24
N GLU A 113 1.08 -0.03 0.36
CA GLU A 113 0.25 -0.21 1.55
C GLU A 113 1.03 -0.22 2.86
N PHE A 114 2.34 -0.03 2.81
CA PHE A 114 3.18 0.05 4.00
C PHE A 114 4.22 1.17 3.85
N ALA A 115 4.37 1.96 4.92
CA ALA A 115 5.28 3.09 4.99
C ALA A 115 6.74 2.74 4.69
N GLU A 116 7.13 1.50 5.02
CA GLU A 116 8.48 0.97 4.77
C GLU A 116 8.88 1.00 3.30
N PHE A 117 7.94 0.89 2.37
CA PHE A 117 8.23 1.04 0.94
C PHE A 117 8.58 2.49 0.59
N ALA A 118 7.85 3.48 1.12
CA ALA A 118 8.17 4.88 0.89
C ALA A 118 9.51 5.26 1.51
N ARG A 119 9.80 4.75 2.72
CA ARG A 119 11.09 4.94 3.41
C ARG A 119 12.25 4.29 2.67
N ALA A 120 12.00 3.18 1.95
CA ALA A 120 12.97 2.52 1.08
C ALA A 120 13.18 3.22 -0.28
N GLY A 121 12.46 4.32 -0.56
CA GLY A 121 12.56 5.08 -1.81
C GLY A 121 11.34 4.99 -2.72
N GLY A 122 10.24 4.35 -2.29
CA GLY A 122 8.95 4.38 -2.99
C GLY A 122 8.33 5.78 -2.99
N LEU A 123 7.39 6.05 -3.89
CA LEU A 123 6.81 7.39 -4.07
C LEU A 123 5.86 7.77 -2.93
N ILE A 124 4.87 6.94 -2.65
CA ILE A 124 3.82 7.20 -1.66
C ILE A 124 3.36 5.90 -1.01
N ALA A 125 3.12 5.94 0.28
CA ALA A 125 2.47 4.85 1.01
C ALA A 125 1.25 5.38 1.77
N TYR A 126 0.18 4.59 1.76
CA TYR A 126 -0.98 4.83 2.60
C TYR A 126 -1.34 3.53 3.32
N SER A 127 -1.18 3.52 4.62
CA SER A 127 -1.23 2.31 5.44
C SER A 127 -1.96 2.53 6.76
N ALA A 128 -2.43 1.44 7.36
CA ALA A 128 -2.74 1.48 8.77
C ALA A 128 -1.46 1.70 9.59
N ASN A 129 -1.55 2.48 10.65
CA ASN A 129 -0.42 2.70 11.56
C ASN A 129 -0.21 1.44 12.42
N VAL A 130 0.78 0.63 12.01
CA VAL A 130 1.09 -0.65 12.67
C VAL A 130 1.59 -0.44 14.11
N THR A 131 2.32 0.64 14.37
CA THR A 131 2.78 0.97 15.73
C THR A 131 1.60 1.21 16.65
N ALA A 132 0.62 2.00 16.23
CA ALA A 132 -0.60 2.24 17.01
C ALA A 132 -1.39 0.94 17.27
N LEU A 133 -1.38 -0.02 16.31
CA LEU A 133 -1.97 -1.34 16.53
C LEU A 133 -1.24 -2.13 17.61
N PHE A 134 0.08 -2.13 17.65
CA PHE A 134 0.84 -2.82 18.71
C PHE A 134 0.65 -2.16 20.07
N GLU A 135 0.60 -0.83 20.14
CA GLU A 135 0.28 -0.11 21.39
C GLU A 135 -1.11 -0.51 21.88
N ARG A 136 -2.09 -0.59 20.99
CA ARG A 136 -3.44 -1.05 21.31
C ARG A 136 -3.47 -2.49 21.78
N ALA A 137 -2.67 -3.38 21.16
CA ALA A 137 -2.53 -4.77 21.60
C ALA A 137 -1.96 -4.88 23.00
N ALA A 138 -0.99 -4.05 23.38
CA ALA A 138 -0.43 -4.02 24.73
C ALA A 138 -1.49 -3.67 25.78
N ILE A 139 -2.43 -2.76 25.46
CA ILE A 139 -3.57 -2.43 26.35
C ILE A 139 -4.48 -3.65 26.55
N TYR A 140 -4.70 -4.46 25.53
CA TYR A 140 -5.48 -5.70 25.65
C TYR A 140 -4.79 -6.72 26.55
N VAL A 141 -3.48 -6.89 26.37
CA VAL A 141 -2.67 -7.76 27.24
C VAL A 141 -2.74 -7.31 28.70
N ASP A 142 -2.57 -6.01 28.96
CA ASP A 142 -2.66 -5.45 30.32
C ASP A 142 -4.04 -5.72 30.96
N LYS A 143 -5.13 -5.50 30.23
CA LYS A 143 -6.48 -5.78 30.71
C LYS A 143 -6.68 -7.26 31.06
N ILE A 144 -6.21 -8.17 30.20
CA ILE A 144 -6.32 -9.62 30.42
C ILE A 144 -5.50 -10.05 31.64
N LEU A 145 -4.27 -9.55 31.78
CA LEU A 145 -3.43 -9.83 32.94
C LEU A 145 -4.03 -9.30 34.25
N LYS A 146 -4.84 -8.25 34.19
CA LYS A 146 -5.60 -7.69 35.34
C LYS A 146 -6.94 -8.39 35.58
N GLY A 147 -7.22 -9.48 34.85
CA GLY A 147 -8.40 -10.32 35.07
C GLY A 147 -9.60 -10.06 34.17
N ALA A 148 -9.47 -9.21 33.15
CA ALA A 148 -10.54 -9.06 32.17
C ALA A 148 -10.70 -10.36 31.35
N ASN A 149 -11.95 -10.79 31.15
CA ASN A 149 -12.21 -11.97 30.35
C ASN A 149 -11.98 -11.62 28.86
N PRO A 150 -11.12 -12.35 28.11
CA PRO A 150 -10.90 -12.11 26.69
C PRO A 150 -12.18 -12.15 25.83
N ALA A 151 -13.21 -12.92 26.25
CA ALA A 151 -14.47 -12.99 25.53
C ALA A 151 -15.27 -11.67 25.54
N ASP A 152 -15.03 -10.83 26.55
CA ASP A 152 -15.74 -9.55 26.74
C ASP A 152 -15.01 -8.37 26.04
N LEU A 153 -13.80 -8.62 25.53
CA LEU A 153 -13.05 -7.62 24.80
C LEU A 153 -13.40 -7.70 23.30
N PRO A 154 -13.76 -6.57 22.65
CA PRO A 154 -14.14 -6.58 21.24
C PRO A 154 -12.95 -6.92 20.33
N VAL A 155 -13.23 -7.32 19.09
CA VAL A 155 -12.24 -7.31 18.00
C VAL A 155 -12.23 -5.90 17.41
N GLU A 156 -11.09 -5.21 17.49
CA GLU A 156 -10.96 -3.85 16.96
C GLU A 156 -10.25 -3.86 15.60
N GLN A 157 -10.69 -2.97 14.72
CA GLN A 157 -10.01 -2.68 13.45
C GLN A 157 -9.10 -1.45 13.60
N PRO A 158 -8.07 -1.29 12.74
CA PRO A 158 -7.27 -0.08 12.71
C PRO A 158 -8.15 1.15 12.47
N THR A 159 -7.99 2.17 13.30
CA THR A 159 -8.67 3.47 13.16
C THR A 159 -7.71 4.58 12.75
N THR A 160 -6.41 4.33 12.88
CA THR A 160 -5.34 5.29 12.57
C THR A 160 -4.61 4.84 11.32
N PHE A 161 -4.55 5.73 10.34
CA PHE A 161 -3.84 5.53 9.07
C PHE A 161 -2.72 6.54 8.96
N GLU A 162 -1.67 6.19 8.21
CA GLU A 162 -0.54 7.08 7.94
C GLU A 162 -0.35 7.26 6.44
N LEU A 163 -0.08 8.50 6.04
CA LEU A 163 0.28 8.90 4.70
C LEU A 163 1.76 9.31 4.68
N VAL A 164 2.59 8.53 3.99
CA VAL A 164 4.03 8.83 3.83
C VAL A 164 4.31 9.18 2.38
N ILE A 165 4.94 10.34 2.15
CA ILE A 165 5.27 10.84 0.81
C ILE A 165 6.78 11.03 0.68
N ASN A 166 7.39 10.46 -0.35
CA ASN A 166 8.81 10.64 -0.63
C ASN A 166 9.00 11.71 -1.73
N GLN A 167 9.33 12.92 -1.31
CA GLN A 167 9.58 14.04 -2.23
C GLN A 167 10.84 13.86 -3.09
N LYS A 168 11.86 13.15 -2.61
CA LYS A 168 13.05 12.83 -3.42
C LYS A 168 12.64 12.01 -4.64
N THR A 169 11.83 10.97 -4.41
CA THR A 169 11.32 10.10 -5.46
C THR A 169 10.38 10.87 -6.39
N ALA A 170 9.50 11.72 -5.85
CA ALA A 170 8.63 12.56 -6.68
C ALA A 170 9.46 13.45 -7.62
N LYS A 171 10.49 14.14 -7.11
CA LYS A 171 11.41 14.95 -7.93
C LYS A 171 12.12 14.14 -9.01
N ALA A 172 12.62 12.94 -8.65
CA ALA A 172 13.30 12.07 -9.61
C ALA A 172 12.36 11.60 -10.74
N LEU A 173 11.07 11.41 -10.44
CA LEU A 173 10.04 11.07 -11.42
C LEU A 173 9.54 12.28 -12.23
N GLY A 174 9.87 13.52 -11.80
CA GLY A 174 9.33 14.74 -12.40
C GLY A 174 7.88 15.02 -12.02
N ILE A 175 7.45 14.52 -10.87
CA ILE A 175 6.09 14.64 -10.34
C ILE A 175 6.03 15.77 -9.31
N ALA A 176 5.10 16.70 -9.49
CA ALA A 176 4.78 17.73 -8.50
C ALA A 176 3.71 17.20 -7.54
N ILE A 177 4.05 17.07 -6.26
CA ILE A 177 3.09 16.68 -5.23
C ILE A 177 2.23 17.90 -4.87
N PRO A 178 0.88 17.80 -4.92
CA PRO A 178 0.01 18.89 -4.50
C PRO A 178 0.26 19.30 -3.04
N GLN A 179 0.29 20.60 -2.78
CA GLN A 179 0.53 21.14 -1.43
C GLN A 179 -0.51 20.62 -0.42
N SER A 180 -1.74 20.42 -0.85
CA SER A 180 -2.81 19.85 -0.01
C SER A 180 -2.53 18.43 0.45
N LEU A 181 -1.78 17.63 -0.32
CA LEU A 181 -1.35 16.30 0.08
C LEU A 181 -0.17 16.37 1.04
N LEU A 182 0.79 17.26 0.80
CA LEU A 182 1.94 17.45 1.71
C LEU A 182 1.49 17.89 3.10
N LEU A 183 0.47 18.75 3.20
CA LEU A 183 -0.10 19.19 4.48
C LEU A 183 -0.87 18.08 5.23
N ARG A 184 -1.29 17.03 4.53
CA ARG A 184 -2.02 15.89 5.11
C ARG A 184 -1.12 14.69 5.37
N ALA A 185 0.12 14.75 4.89
CA ALA A 185 1.08 13.67 5.10
C ALA A 185 1.55 13.65 6.57
N ASP A 186 1.58 12.46 7.15
CA ASP A 186 2.13 12.23 8.49
C ASP A 186 3.67 12.27 8.45
N GLU A 187 4.25 11.86 7.31
CA GLU A 187 5.70 11.89 7.07
C GLU A 187 6.00 12.33 5.63
N VAL A 188 6.91 13.31 5.50
CA VAL A 188 7.44 13.76 4.20
C VAL A 188 8.94 13.54 4.17
N ILE A 189 9.41 12.61 3.32
CA ILE A 189 10.83 12.29 3.15
C ILE A 189 11.43 13.26 2.12
N THR A 190 12.38 14.09 2.59
CA THR A 190 13.04 15.16 1.81
C THR A 190 14.50 14.90 1.56
#